data_7517d33f39208e0b80c47ec5834fdd17
#
_entry.id   7517d33f39208e0b80c47ec5834fdd17
#
_cell.length_a   1.000
_cell.length_b   1.000
_cell.length_c   1.000
_cell.angle_alpha   90.00
_cell.angle_beta   90.00
_cell.angle_gamma   90.00
#
_symmetry.space_group_name_H-M   'P 1'
#
loop_
_entity.id
_entity.type
_entity.pdbx_description
1 polymer ?
#
loop_
_entity_poly.entity_id
_entity_poly.type
_entity_poly.pdbx_seq_one_letter_code
_entity_poly.pdbx_strand_id
1 'polypeptide(L)'
;LQRSKTAREAIKVMTTIANTYGYNSEGETFTICDPNEAWIMEMMGKGPGSKGVVWVALRIPDNAVCAHANQSRIGKFNMKDKKNVMYAKDVVSFARSKGWYQGKDADFSWKMAYAKPDFSGRRFCDARAWALLNHFYDMSPYLDWALGKDPNAKDMPLWVVPNKKVSVADVVACMRDHYEGTPLSVADGTDIGGGIWQM
;
A
#
# COMPACT_ATOMS: atom_id res chain seq x y z
N LEU A 1 -8.25 -17.80 -1.79
CA LEU A 1 -7.80 -17.90 -0.40
C LEU A 1 -8.22 -19.21 0.26
N GLN A 2 -9.49 -19.58 0.24
CA GLN A 2 -10.02 -20.82 0.88
C GLN A 2 -9.31 -22.12 0.43
N ARG A 3 -8.67 -22.13 -0.72
CA ARG A 3 -7.94 -23.27 -1.28
C ARG A 3 -6.44 -23.28 -0.94
N SER A 4 -5.98 -22.32 -0.15
CA SER A 4 -4.56 -22.12 0.14
C SER A 4 -4.26 -22.43 1.61
N LYS A 5 -3.14 -23.07 1.87
CA LYS A 5 -2.67 -23.43 3.21
C LYS A 5 -1.68 -22.40 3.78
N THR A 6 -1.05 -21.60 2.92
CA THR A 6 -0.06 -20.59 3.30
C THR A 6 -0.29 -19.29 2.54
N ALA A 7 0.23 -18.18 3.08
CA ALA A 7 0.17 -16.87 2.43
C ALA A 7 0.82 -16.89 1.04
N ARG A 8 1.96 -17.55 0.89
CA ARG A 8 2.65 -17.69 -0.41
C ARG A 8 1.86 -18.51 -1.43
N GLU A 9 1.17 -19.56 -0.97
CA GLU A 9 0.28 -20.33 -1.84
C GLU A 9 -0.91 -19.50 -2.27
N ALA A 10 -1.50 -18.70 -1.35
CA ALA A 10 -2.57 -17.78 -1.67
C ALA A 10 -2.18 -16.77 -2.75
N ILE A 11 -1.00 -16.14 -2.64
CA ILE A 11 -0.46 -15.23 -3.66
C ILE A 11 -0.38 -15.94 -5.02
N LYS A 12 0.16 -17.14 -5.08
CA LYS A 12 0.28 -17.92 -6.33
C LYS A 12 -1.09 -18.25 -6.92
N VAL A 13 -2.03 -18.72 -6.10
CA VAL A 13 -3.39 -19.08 -6.55
C VAL A 13 -4.12 -17.85 -7.08
N MET A 14 -4.11 -16.73 -6.34
CA MET A 14 -4.77 -15.50 -6.75
C MET A 14 -4.22 -14.97 -8.08
N THR A 15 -2.90 -14.89 -8.21
CA THR A 15 -2.25 -14.39 -9.42
C THR A 15 -2.41 -15.35 -10.60
N THR A 16 -2.46 -16.65 -10.38
CA THR A 16 -2.76 -17.64 -11.42
C THR A 16 -4.19 -17.47 -11.94
N ILE A 17 -5.17 -17.36 -11.04
CA ILE A 17 -6.58 -17.14 -11.41
C ILE A 17 -6.73 -15.83 -12.19
N ALA A 18 -6.15 -14.74 -11.68
CA ALA A 18 -6.22 -13.43 -12.33
C ALA A 18 -5.52 -13.44 -13.72
N ASN A 19 -4.44 -14.19 -13.88
CA ASN A 19 -3.79 -14.36 -15.19
C ASN A 19 -4.64 -15.19 -16.18
N THR A 20 -5.38 -16.17 -15.67
CA THR A 20 -6.21 -17.06 -16.51
C THR A 20 -7.51 -16.38 -16.96
N TYR A 21 -8.20 -15.72 -16.04
CA TYR A 21 -9.55 -15.20 -16.26
C TYR A 21 -9.56 -13.69 -16.50
N GLY A 22 -8.50 -12.99 -16.17
CA GLY A 22 -8.40 -11.54 -16.19
C GLY A 22 -8.78 -10.92 -14.85
N TYR A 23 -8.60 -9.60 -14.75
CA TYR A 23 -8.94 -8.78 -13.60
C TYR A 23 -9.51 -7.45 -14.10
N ASN A 24 -10.74 -7.17 -13.73
CA ASN A 24 -11.47 -5.99 -14.21
C ASN A 24 -11.62 -4.95 -13.10
N SER A 25 -10.51 -4.29 -12.76
CA SER A 25 -10.46 -3.13 -11.87
C SER A 25 -9.18 -2.35 -12.15
N GLU A 26 -9.11 -1.12 -11.67
CA GLU A 26 -7.91 -0.27 -11.77
C GLU A 26 -6.73 -0.86 -11.01
N GLY A 27 -6.98 -1.43 -9.84
CA GLY A 27 -5.98 -2.08 -9.01
C GLY A 27 -6.53 -2.44 -7.64
N GLU A 28 -5.78 -3.25 -6.90
CA GLU A 28 -6.17 -3.67 -5.55
C GLU A 28 -4.93 -3.93 -4.69
N THR A 29 -5.06 -3.64 -3.40
CA THR A 29 -4.08 -4.02 -2.38
C THR A 29 -4.67 -5.08 -1.48
N PHE A 30 -3.92 -6.17 -1.27
CA PHE A 30 -4.31 -7.30 -0.44
C PHE A 30 -3.36 -7.44 0.76
N THR A 31 -3.93 -7.61 1.96
CA THR A 31 -3.21 -8.17 3.10
C THR A 31 -3.43 -9.67 3.14
N ILE A 32 -2.37 -10.45 3.11
CA ILE A 32 -2.43 -11.92 3.06
C ILE A 32 -1.56 -12.46 4.19
N CYS A 33 -2.18 -13.17 5.14
CA CYS A 33 -1.51 -13.67 6.33
C CYS A 33 -1.75 -15.16 6.53
N ASP A 34 -0.76 -15.81 7.11
CA ASP A 34 -0.87 -17.11 7.74
C ASP A 34 -0.22 -17.05 9.15
N PRO A 35 -0.18 -18.15 9.94
CA PRO A 35 0.42 -18.11 11.28
C PRO A 35 1.90 -17.74 11.33
N ASN A 36 2.62 -17.76 10.20
CA ASN A 36 4.07 -17.62 10.15
C ASN A 36 4.52 -16.31 9.46
N GLU A 37 3.71 -15.77 8.57
CA GLU A 37 4.11 -14.59 7.80
C GLU A 37 2.91 -13.77 7.32
N ALA A 38 3.14 -12.46 7.16
CA ALA A 38 2.19 -11.51 6.59
C ALA A 38 2.79 -10.87 5.32
N TRP A 39 1.94 -10.64 4.33
CA TRP A 39 2.32 -10.06 3.04
C TRP A 39 1.37 -8.91 2.68
N ILE A 40 1.93 -7.86 2.11
CA ILE A 40 1.18 -6.88 1.34
C ILE A 40 1.40 -7.18 -0.14
N MET A 41 0.31 -7.31 -0.90
CA MET A 41 0.35 -7.54 -2.35
C MET A 41 -0.46 -6.47 -3.06
N GLU A 42 0.10 -5.89 -4.10
CA GLU A 42 -0.59 -4.98 -4.99
C GLU A 42 -0.67 -5.58 -6.39
N MET A 43 -1.82 -5.45 -7.02
CA MET A 43 -2.12 -6.06 -8.31
C MET A 43 -2.91 -5.09 -9.19
N MET A 44 -2.65 -5.13 -10.50
CA MET A 44 -3.36 -4.34 -11.50
C MET A 44 -3.62 -5.18 -12.75
N GLY A 45 -4.78 -4.98 -13.37
CA GLY A 45 -5.10 -5.58 -14.66
C GLY A 45 -4.27 -5.00 -15.80
N LYS A 46 -4.08 -5.75 -16.85
CA LYS A 46 -3.32 -5.32 -18.04
C LYS A 46 -4.13 -4.43 -19.01
N GLY A 47 -5.35 -4.08 -18.62
CA GLY A 47 -6.22 -3.18 -19.38
C GLY A 47 -7.29 -3.90 -20.20
N PRO A 48 -8.23 -3.14 -20.77
CA PRO A 48 -9.36 -3.66 -21.52
C PRO A 48 -8.92 -4.59 -22.66
N GLY A 49 -9.62 -5.70 -22.81
CA GLY A 49 -9.34 -6.70 -23.85
C GLY A 49 -8.12 -7.58 -23.60
N SER A 50 -7.36 -7.33 -22.52
CA SER A 50 -6.19 -8.12 -22.15
C SER A 50 -6.50 -9.02 -20.94
N LYS A 51 -6.09 -10.28 -21.02
CA LYS A 51 -6.04 -11.16 -19.86
C LYS A 51 -4.73 -10.96 -19.09
N GLY A 52 -4.76 -11.28 -17.80
CA GLY A 52 -3.57 -11.25 -16.96
C GLY A 52 -3.45 -10.00 -16.11
N VAL A 53 -2.50 -10.07 -15.22
CA VAL A 53 -2.21 -9.03 -14.22
C VAL A 53 -0.71 -8.81 -14.10
N VAL A 54 -0.35 -7.60 -13.70
CA VAL A 54 0.95 -7.31 -13.09
C VAL A 54 0.74 -7.16 -11.60
N TRP A 55 1.74 -7.56 -10.82
CA TRP A 55 1.63 -7.57 -9.36
C TRP A 55 2.99 -7.61 -8.69
N VAL A 56 3.03 -7.17 -7.44
CA VAL A 56 4.16 -7.31 -6.53
C VAL A 56 3.64 -7.62 -5.14
N ALA A 57 4.34 -8.48 -4.42
CA ALA A 57 4.05 -8.82 -3.02
C ALA A 57 5.32 -8.74 -2.19
N LEU A 58 5.24 -8.08 -1.05
CA LEU A 58 6.33 -7.93 -0.09
C LEU A 58 5.94 -8.56 1.23
N ARG A 59 6.85 -9.39 1.79
CA ARG A 59 6.70 -9.90 3.14
C ARG A 59 6.90 -8.76 4.13
N ILE A 60 5.92 -8.57 5.01
CA ILE A 60 6.00 -7.59 6.10
C ILE A 60 6.94 -8.17 7.18
N PRO A 61 7.93 -7.42 7.69
CA PRO A 61 8.78 -7.88 8.78
C PRO A 61 7.96 -8.25 10.02
N ASP A 62 8.37 -9.30 10.73
CA ASP A 62 7.61 -9.86 11.87
C ASP A 62 7.42 -8.87 13.04
N ASN A 63 8.27 -7.86 13.12
CA ASN A 63 8.23 -6.81 14.13
C ASN A 63 7.66 -5.48 13.63
N ALA A 64 7.00 -5.47 12.47
CA ALA A 64 6.49 -4.25 11.85
C ALA A 64 4.97 -4.19 11.82
N VAL A 65 4.44 -2.96 11.74
CA VAL A 65 3.04 -2.65 11.41
C VAL A 65 3.00 -2.05 10.03
N CYS A 66 2.14 -2.58 9.19
CA CYS A 66 1.88 -2.09 7.83
C CYS A 66 0.43 -1.65 7.71
N ALA A 67 0.20 -0.56 6.98
CA ALA A 67 -1.14 -0.05 6.70
C ALA A 67 -1.29 0.34 5.24
N HIS A 68 -2.47 0.14 4.70
CA HIS A 68 -2.84 0.61 3.36
C HIS A 68 -4.31 1.05 3.30
N ALA A 69 -4.61 1.82 2.30
CA ALA A 69 -5.96 2.25 1.96
C ALA A 69 -6.14 2.15 0.42
N ASN A 70 -6.94 3.02 -0.19
CA ASN A 70 -7.22 2.98 -1.63
C ASN A 70 -6.13 3.64 -2.50
N GLN A 71 -4.88 3.64 -2.04
CA GLN A 71 -3.72 4.13 -2.78
C GLN A 71 -2.61 3.09 -2.73
N SER A 72 -1.94 2.88 -3.85
CA SER A 72 -0.75 2.03 -3.92
C SER A 72 0.35 2.53 -2.98
N ARG A 73 0.91 1.63 -2.18
CA ARG A 73 1.91 1.94 -1.16
C ARG A 73 3.29 1.40 -1.49
N ILE A 74 3.38 0.30 -2.26
CA ILE A 74 4.66 -0.33 -2.59
C ILE A 74 5.49 0.58 -3.50
N GLY A 75 6.63 1.01 -3.02
CA GLY A 75 7.62 1.80 -3.76
C GLY A 75 8.64 0.93 -4.49
N LYS A 76 9.93 1.24 -4.29
CA LYS A 76 11.04 0.40 -4.75
C LYS A 76 11.11 -0.89 -3.94
N PHE A 77 11.48 -1.98 -4.57
CA PHE A 77 11.66 -3.28 -3.93
C PHE A 77 12.84 -4.04 -4.52
N ASN A 78 13.47 -4.90 -3.70
CA ASN A 78 14.63 -5.67 -4.13
C ASN A 78 14.23 -6.94 -4.90
N MET A 79 14.29 -6.90 -6.22
CA MET A 79 13.95 -8.04 -7.09
C MET A 79 14.85 -9.27 -6.88
N LYS A 80 15.99 -9.12 -6.22
CA LYS A 80 16.90 -10.24 -5.90
C LYS A 80 16.52 -10.95 -4.60
N ASP A 81 15.73 -10.34 -3.73
CA ASP A 81 15.26 -10.93 -2.47
C ASP A 81 14.11 -11.91 -2.69
N LYS A 82 14.44 -13.13 -3.09
CA LYS A 82 13.46 -14.19 -3.35
C LYS A 82 12.76 -14.71 -2.08
N LYS A 83 13.29 -14.38 -0.90
CA LYS A 83 12.66 -14.74 0.38
C LYS A 83 11.49 -13.84 0.73
N ASN A 84 11.63 -12.54 0.52
CA ASN A 84 10.68 -11.55 1.00
C ASN A 84 9.94 -10.80 -0.13
N VAL A 85 10.23 -11.12 -1.39
CA VAL A 85 9.65 -10.46 -2.56
C VAL A 85 9.17 -11.47 -3.58
N MET A 86 7.92 -11.34 -3.99
CA MET A 86 7.32 -12.05 -5.11
C MET A 86 6.73 -11.03 -6.09
N TYR A 87 6.83 -11.28 -7.40
CA TYR A 87 6.34 -10.34 -8.40
C TYR A 87 6.09 -11.01 -9.76
N ALA A 88 5.27 -10.39 -10.58
CA ALA A 88 5.04 -10.82 -11.96
C ALA A 88 6.33 -10.67 -12.78
N LYS A 89 6.68 -11.70 -13.55
CA LYS A 89 7.93 -11.72 -14.36
C LYS A 89 8.05 -10.51 -15.29
N ASP A 90 6.94 -9.98 -15.73
CA ASP A 90 6.84 -8.86 -16.65
C ASP A 90 6.52 -7.51 -15.97
N VAL A 91 6.65 -7.42 -14.63
CA VAL A 91 6.30 -6.21 -13.86
C VAL A 91 7.03 -4.95 -14.36
N VAL A 92 8.26 -5.03 -14.81
CA VAL A 92 8.99 -3.87 -15.37
C VAL A 92 8.77 -3.75 -16.87
N SER A 93 8.86 -4.86 -17.61
CA SER A 93 8.73 -4.83 -19.07
C SER A 93 7.34 -4.40 -19.52
N PHE A 94 6.30 -4.75 -18.78
CA PHE A 94 4.94 -4.27 -19.05
C PHE A 94 4.83 -2.75 -18.84
N ALA A 95 5.36 -2.20 -17.73
CA ALA A 95 5.39 -0.74 -17.54
C ALA A 95 6.15 -0.02 -18.66
N ARG A 96 7.26 -0.58 -19.13
CA ARG A 96 8.00 -0.05 -20.28
C ARG A 96 7.20 -0.10 -21.58
N SER A 97 6.51 -1.20 -21.85
CA SER A 97 5.68 -1.34 -23.06
C SER A 97 4.53 -0.34 -23.12
N LYS A 98 4.09 0.17 -21.96
CA LYS A 98 3.07 1.23 -21.85
C LYS A 98 3.65 2.65 -21.82
N GLY A 99 4.97 2.79 -21.83
CA GLY A 99 5.63 4.09 -21.69
C GLY A 99 5.60 4.69 -20.28
N TRP A 100 5.18 3.92 -19.27
CA TRP A 100 5.03 4.38 -17.87
C TRP A 100 6.35 4.36 -17.11
N TYR A 101 7.35 3.67 -17.61
CA TYR A 101 8.67 3.59 -17.01
C TYR A 101 9.77 3.41 -18.06
N GLN A 102 10.88 4.16 -17.89
CA GLN A 102 12.05 4.11 -18.81
C GLN A 102 13.40 3.92 -18.08
N GLY A 103 13.37 3.76 -16.76
CA GLY A 103 14.58 3.68 -15.94
C GLY A 103 15.23 2.29 -15.90
N LYS A 104 16.27 2.14 -15.05
CA LYS A 104 16.91 0.85 -14.75
C LYS A 104 16.01 0.00 -13.86
N ASP A 105 16.02 -1.32 -13.99
CA ASP A 105 15.22 -2.23 -13.15
C ASP A 105 15.46 -2.03 -11.65
N ALA A 106 16.70 -1.73 -11.25
CA ALA A 106 17.03 -1.46 -9.84
C ALA A 106 16.36 -0.20 -9.25
N ASP A 107 15.93 0.72 -10.11
CA ASP A 107 15.25 1.95 -9.72
C ASP A 107 13.73 1.88 -9.86
N PHE A 108 13.21 0.74 -10.29
CA PHE A 108 11.79 0.57 -10.50
C PHE A 108 11.00 0.73 -9.20
N SER A 109 10.02 1.62 -9.22
CA SER A 109 9.06 1.84 -8.13
C SER A 109 7.67 1.48 -8.63
N TRP A 110 7.04 0.50 -7.98
CA TRP A 110 5.71 0.02 -8.38
C TRP A 110 4.69 1.16 -8.41
N LYS A 111 4.48 1.85 -7.28
CA LYS A 111 3.47 2.92 -7.21
C LYS A 111 3.75 4.07 -8.19
N MET A 112 5.01 4.40 -8.43
CA MET A 112 5.34 5.49 -9.35
C MET A 112 5.09 5.12 -10.82
N ALA A 113 5.18 3.84 -11.16
CA ALA A 113 4.92 3.35 -12.50
C ALA A 113 3.44 3.08 -12.76
N TYR A 114 2.71 2.53 -11.78
CA TYR A 114 1.37 2.01 -11.96
C TYR A 114 0.25 2.83 -11.33
N ALA A 115 0.53 3.53 -10.24
CA ALA A 115 -0.49 4.25 -9.46
C ALA A 115 0.13 5.46 -8.73
N LYS A 116 0.76 6.35 -9.49
CA LYS A 116 1.44 7.53 -8.93
C LYS A 116 0.48 8.34 -8.05
N PRO A 117 0.81 8.53 -6.77
CA PRO A 117 -0.05 9.26 -5.86
C PRO A 117 -0.20 10.72 -6.29
N ASP A 118 -1.43 11.16 -6.49
CA ASP A 118 -1.82 12.54 -6.64
C ASP A 118 -2.30 13.14 -5.30
N PHE A 119 -2.86 14.35 -5.34
CA PHE A 119 -3.45 14.97 -4.16
C PHE A 119 -4.53 14.07 -3.52
N SER A 120 -5.44 13.53 -4.31
CA SER A 120 -6.54 12.70 -3.82
C SER A 120 -6.04 11.40 -3.17
N GLY A 121 -5.11 10.72 -3.82
CA GLY A 121 -4.49 9.51 -3.31
C GLY A 121 -3.75 9.75 -1.99
N ARG A 122 -3.05 10.87 -1.85
CA ARG A 122 -2.38 11.24 -0.59
C ARG A 122 -3.39 11.65 0.48
N ARG A 123 -4.23 12.66 0.18
CA ARG A 123 -5.09 13.31 1.17
C ARG A 123 -6.23 12.42 1.66
N PHE A 124 -6.85 11.64 0.80
CA PHE A 124 -8.03 10.83 1.15
C PHE A 124 -7.73 9.34 1.30
N CYS A 125 -6.57 8.88 0.87
CA CYS A 125 -6.18 7.48 1.01
C CYS A 125 -4.96 7.31 1.93
N ASP A 126 -3.79 7.85 1.57
CA ASP A 126 -2.58 7.71 2.37
C ASP A 126 -2.69 8.36 3.75
N ALA A 127 -3.51 9.42 3.91
CA ALA A 127 -3.79 10.02 5.22
C ALA A 127 -4.36 9.00 6.23
N ARG A 128 -5.18 8.04 5.77
CA ARG A 128 -5.69 6.95 6.63
C ARG A 128 -4.57 6.00 7.07
N ALA A 129 -3.66 5.66 6.16
CA ALA A 129 -2.49 4.86 6.49
C ALA A 129 -1.53 5.63 7.41
N TRP A 130 -1.36 6.94 7.21
CA TRP A 130 -0.59 7.81 8.07
C TRP A 130 -1.13 7.81 9.50
N ALA A 131 -2.43 8.05 9.68
CA ALA A 131 -3.07 8.07 10.98
C ALA A 131 -2.92 6.73 11.71
N LEU A 132 -3.17 5.62 11.00
CA LEU A 132 -3.00 4.29 11.58
C LEU A 132 -1.56 4.04 12.04
N LEU A 133 -0.57 4.36 11.21
CA LEU A 133 0.84 4.18 11.57
C LEU A 133 1.27 5.12 12.70
N ASN A 134 0.66 6.30 12.83
CA ASN A 134 0.94 7.27 13.87
C ASN A 134 0.60 6.78 15.29
N HIS A 135 -0.29 5.80 15.44
CA HIS A 135 -0.54 5.12 16.71
C HIS A 135 0.66 4.29 17.20
N PHE A 136 1.56 3.90 16.31
CA PHE A 136 2.63 2.95 16.60
C PHE A 136 4.03 3.55 16.44
N TYR A 137 4.14 4.67 15.74
CA TYR A 137 5.40 5.33 15.42
C TYR A 137 5.16 6.83 15.20
N ASP A 138 6.14 7.68 15.48
CA ASP A 138 6.04 9.11 15.18
C ASP A 138 6.04 9.34 13.66
N MET A 139 4.85 9.60 13.12
CA MET A 139 4.63 9.88 11.72
C MET A 139 4.61 11.39 11.38
N SER A 140 4.90 12.27 12.36
CA SER A 140 4.94 13.74 12.15
C SER A 140 5.82 14.16 10.97
N PRO A 141 7.00 13.55 10.72
CA PRO A 141 7.85 13.91 9.57
C PRO A 141 7.22 13.62 8.20
N TYR A 142 6.08 12.94 8.17
CA TYR A 142 5.37 12.55 6.94
C TYR A 142 3.98 13.19 6.83
N LEU A 143 3.64 14.13 7.72
CA LEU A 143 2.32 14.79 7.72
C LEU A 143 2.08 15.55 6.40
N ASP A 144 3.08 16.23 5.86
CA ASP A 144 2.95 16.97 4.59
C ASP A 144 2.61 16.05 3.41
N TRP A 145 3.08 14.80 3.46
CA TRP A 145 2.64 13.78 2.50
C TRP A 145 1.15 13.50 2.65
N ALA A 146 0.68 13.25 3.87
CA ALA A 146 -0.73 12.95 4.17
C ALA A 146 -1.65 14.13 3.86
N LEU A 147 -1.17 15.37 4.02
CA LEU A 147 -1.89 16.57 3.61
C LEU A 147 -1.99 16.72 2.08
N GLY A 148 -1.08 16.12 1.33
CA GLY A 148 -1.09 16.07 -0.12
C GLY A 148 -0.72 17.37 -0.83
N LYS A 149 -0.45 18.44 -0.09
CA LYS A 149 -0.26 19.81 -0.64
C LYS A 149 1.12 20.02 -1.26
N ASP A 150 2.16 19.43 -0.69
CA ASP A 150 3.51 19.55 -1.20
C ASP A 150 3.86 18.35 -2.12
N PRO A 151 4.11 18.59 -3.42
CA PRO A 151 4.51 17.52 -4.34
C PRO A 151 5.88 16.91 -3.99
N ASN A 152 6.72 17.63 -3.22
CA ASN A 152 8.04 17.18 -2.79
C ASN A 152 8.05 16.62 -1.36
N ALA A 153 6.88 16.50 -0.72
CA ALA A 153 6.77 15.94 0.61
C ALA A 153 7.46 14.57 0.70
N LYS A 154 8.09 14.32 1.84
CA LYS A 154 8.75 13.05 2.13
C LYS A 154 7.73 11.91 2.10
N ASP A 155 7.97 10.96 1.22
CA ASP A 155 7.13 9.76 1.08
C ASP A 155 7.12 8.92 2.36
N MET A 156 5.95 8.41 2.73
CA MET A 156 5.77 7.61 3.93
C MET A 156 6.39 6.22 3.79
N PRO A 157 6.95 5.65 4.87
CA PRO A 157 7.39 4.26 4.87
C PRO A 157 6.18 3.32 4.66
N LEU A 158 6.43 2.17 4.01
CA LEU A 158 5.39 1.15 3.80
C LEU A 158 4.94 0.51 5.12
N TRP A 159 5.87 0.36 6.06
CA TRP A 159 5.66 -0.14 7.42
C TRP A 159 6.54 0.61 8.41
N VAL A 160 6.20 0.50 9.68
CA VAL A 160 6.97 1.03 10.81
C VAL A 160 7.26 -0.07 11.81
N VAL A 161 8.35 0.07 12.57
CA VAL A 161 8.63 -0.81 13.70
C VAL A 161 8.16 -0.09 14.97
N PRO A 162 7.11 -0.60 15.66
CA PRO A 162 6.62 0.00 16.89
C PRO A 162 7.69 0.02 17.97
N ASN A 163 7.66 1.04 18.82
CA ASN A 163 8.55 1.15 19.99
C ASN A 163 8.10 0.30 21.19
N LYS A 164 6.93 -0.32 21.13
CA LYS A 164 6.36 -1.22 22.12
C LYS A 164 5.63 -2.38 21.46
N LYS A 165 5.33 -3.43 22.24
CA LYS A 165 4.45 -4.50 21.76
C LYS A 165 3.04 -3.96 21.53
N VAL A 166 2.48 -4.30 20.39
CA VAL A 166 1.11 -3.92 20.01
C VAL A 166 0.12 -4.88 20.67
N SER A 167 -0.81 -4.33 21.42
CA SER A 167 -1.90 -5.09 22.08
C SER A 167 -3.18 -5.06 21.23
N VAL A 168 -4.14 -5.92 21.56
CA VAL A 168 -5.48 -5.87 20.95
C VAL A 168 -6.16 -4.51 21.20
N ALA A 169 -5.96 -3.91 22.38
CA ALA A 169 -6.51 -2.60 22.71
C ALA A 169 -5.91 -1.50 21.82
N ASP A 170 -4.61 -1.55 21.50
CA ASP A 170 -3.99 -0.61 20.56
C ASP A 170 -4.60 -0.72 19.16
N VAL A 171 -4.87 -1.94 18.68
CA VAL A 171 -5.53 -2.15 17.37
C VAL A 171 -6.96 -1.62 17.38
N VAL A 172 -7.72 -1.86 18.46
CA VAL A 172 -9.09 -1.35 18.61
C VAL A 172 -9.09 0.19 18.63
N ALA A 173 -8.16 0.83 19.35
CA ALA A 173 -8.03 2.28 19.34
C ALA A 173 -7.74 2.82 17.94
N CYS A 174 -6.82 2.20 17.24
CA CYS A 174 -6.45 2.54 15.87
C CYS A 174 -7.64 2.42 14.88
N MET A 175 -8.49 1.39 15.03
CA MET A 175 -9.68 1.19 14.19
C MET A 175 -10.83 2.17 14.50
N ARG A 176 -10.72 2.95 15.56
CA ARG A 176 -11.69 3.98 15.99
C ARG A 176 -11.16 5.40 15.81
N ASP A 177 -10.02 5.56 15.18
CA ASP A 177 -9.37 6.85 14.98
C ASP A 177 -10.16 7.70 13.97
N HIS A 178 -10.39 8.98 14.31
CA HIS A 178 -10.98 10.01 13.45
C HIS A 178 -10.00 11.17 13.25
N TYR A 179 -8.71 10.87 13.32
CA TYR A 179 -7.59 11.81 13.22
C TYR A 179 -7.51 12.81 14.39
N GLU A 180 -8.03 12.47 15.58
CA GLU A 180 -8.06 13.34 16.75
C GLU A 180 -6.68 13.91 17.09
N GLY A 181 -6.64 15.21 17.42
CA GLY A 181 -5.40 15.92 17.75
C GLY A 181 -4.48 16.22 16.54
N THR A 182 -4.95 16.03 15.33
CA THR A 182 -4.21 16.34 14.10
C THR A 182 -4.95 17.36 13.23
N PRO A 183 -4.30 18.03 12.28
CA PRO A 183 -4.99 18.90 11.32
C PRO A 183 -6.05 18.17 10.48
N LEU A 184 -5.98 16.85 10.42
CA LEU A 184 -6.89 15.98 9.66
C LEU A 184 -8.15 15.60 10.45
N SER A 185 -8.26 15.97 11.74
CA SER A 185 -9.39 15.61 12.61
C SER A 185 -10.71 15.93 11.93
N VAL A 186 -11.62 14.96 11.91
CA VAL A 186 -12.95 15.13 11.29
C VAL A 186 -13.86 16.05 12.08
N ALA A 187 -13.58 16.25 13.39
CA ALA A 187 -14.39 17.09 14.27
C ALA A 187 -13.90 18.56 14.31
N ASP A 188 -12.62 18.77 14.46
CA ASP A 188 -12.01 20.06 14.79
C ASP A 188 -10.76 20.40 13.95
N GLY A 189 -10.42 19.55 12.98
CA GLY A 189 -9.29 19.75 12.09
C GLY A 189 -9.43 20.97 11.19
N THR A 190 -8.29 21.51 10.79
CA THR A 190 -8.21 22.75 9.97
C THR A 190 -7.98 22.48 8.50
N ASP A 191 -7.83 21.24 8.11
CA ASP A 191 -7.61 20.86 6.70
C ASP A 191 -8.89 20.40 6.01
N ILE A 192 -8.84 20.30 4.69
CA ILE A 192 -9.93 19.77 3.86
C ILE A 192 -10.29 18.37 4.35
N GLY A 193 -11.56 18.16 4.61
CA GLY A 193 -12.06 16.91 5.13
C GLY A 193 -12.08 16.84 6.66
N GLY A 194 -11.64 17.89 7.36
CA GLY A 194 -11.76 18.05 8.80
C GLY A 194 -12.72 19.17 9.19
N GLY A 195 -13.28 19.10 10.41
CA GLY A 195 -14.16 20.13 10.95
C GLY A 195 -15.31 20.50 10.04
N ILE A 196 -15.47 21.78 9.77
CA ILE A 196 -16.57 22.34 8.95
C ILE A 196 -16.58 21.84 7.49
N TRP A 197 -15.50 21.28 6.98
CA TRP A 197 -15.41 20.76 5.62
C TRP A 197 -16.05 19.35 5.46
N GLN A 198 -16.55 18.78 6.56
CA GLN A 198 -17.25 17.49 6.59
C GLN A 198 -18.77 17.63 6.37
N MET A 199 -19.28 18.85 6.29
CA MET A 199 -20.72 19.11 6.08
C MET A 199 -21.12 19.07 4.62
#